data_dc699d42afccfc1f08a7cd300fcfac42
#
_entry.id   dc699d42afccfc1f08a7cd300fcfac42
#
_cell.length_a   1.000
_cell.length_b   1.000
_cell.length_c   1.000
_cell.angle_alpha   90.00
_cell.angle_beta   90.00
_cell.angle_gamma   90.00
#
_symmetry.space_group_name_H-M   'P 1'
#
loop_
_entity.id
_entity.type
_entity.pdbx_description
1 polymer ?
#
loop_
_entity_poly.entity_id
_entity_poly.type
_entity_poly.pdbx_seq_one_letter_code
_entity_poly.pdbx_strand_id
1 'polypeptide(L)'
;TIKLGIKHIGWNEDPNKFYYGPIDGSPTSYDSSDIAFLHALGYRDENLLHIITELGYKIHHNKNSFVEERGDHAYHFDAHKVGQYFKKVCDTVTHIDSEVDEVMLDSMTGYITALRLSNGNVESGDMFIDASGFNQVLMKAVGGHWLSYKNNLPVNSALPFLLPYDEDEKIEPVTNAWAQRNGWCWQIPTLNRRGCGYV
;
A
#
# COMPACT_ATOMS: atom_id res chain seq x y z
N THR A 1 -0.48 2.05 -13.68
CA THR A 1 -1.72 1.38 -14.11
C THR A 1 -2.83 1.67 -13.11
N ILE A 2 -4.08 1.50 -13.52
CA ILE A 2 -5.24 1.65 -12.65
C ILE A 2 -5.32 0.46 -11.71
N LYS A 3 -5.73 0.71 -10.46
CA LYS A 3 -6.02 -0.31 -9.44
C LYS A 3 -7.51 -0.24 -9.10
N LEU A 4 -8.24 -1.31 -9.37
CA LEU A 4 -9.66 -1.45 -9.03
C LEU A 4 -9.90 -2.18 -7.72
N GLY A 5 -8.91 -2.91 -7.23
CA GLY A 5 -9.03 -3.67 -5.99
C GLY A 5 -7.86 -4.60 -5.71
N ILE A 6 -8.10 -5.53 -4.81
CA ILE A 6 -7.16 -6.59 -4.43
C ILE A 6 -7.82 -7.94 -4.67
N LYS A 7 -7.10 -8.83 -5.33
CA LYS A 7 -7.50 -10.22 -5.60
C LYS A 7 -6.74 -11.12 -4.64
N HIS A 8 -7.44 -11.69 -3.68
CA HIS A 8 -6.89 -12.61 -2.68
C HIS A 8 -6.99 -14.04 -3.21
N ILE A 9 -5.86 -14.66 -3.53
CA ILE A 9 -5.79 -15.96 -4.21
C ILE A 9 -5.29 -17.02 -3.23
N GLY A 10 -6.00 -18.15 -3.13
CA GLY A 10 -5.59 -19.33 -2.36
C GLY A 10 -5.64 -19.15 -0.83
N TRP A 11 -6.43 -18.20 -0.32
CA TRP A 11 -6.56 -17.96 1.13
C TRP A 11 -7.54 -18.91 1.83
N ASN A 12 -8.17 -19.80 1.08
CA ASN A 12 -9.01 -20.89 1.57
C ASN A 12 -8.38 -22.24 1.24
N GLU A 13 -9.10 -23.33 1.46
CA GLU A 13 -8.63 -24.69 1.18
C GLU A 13 -8.34 -24.95 -0.32
N ASP A 14 -8.96 -24.19 -1.23
CA ASP A 14 -8.71 -24.31 -2.66
C ASP A 14 -7.73 -23.23 -3.14
N PRO A 15 -6.49 -23.62 -3.52
CA PRO A 15 -5.46 -22.66 -3.93
C PRO A 15 -5.79 -21.91 -5.23
N ASN A 16 -6.79 -22.37 -6.01
CA ASN A 16 -7.20 -21.75 -7.27
C ASN A 16 -8.36 -20.76 -7.10
N LYS A 17 -9.02 -20.77 -5.95
CA LYS A 17 -10.09 -19.81 -5.65
C LYS A 17 -9.53 -18.46 -5.25
N PHE A 18 -10.30 -17.44 -5.53
CA PHE A 18 -9.95 -16.09 -5.11
C PHE A 18 -11.17 -15.34 -4.56
N TYR A 19 -10.86 -14.34 -3.73
CA TYR A 19 -11.79 -13.34 -3.26
C TYR A 19 -11.36 -11.98 -3.79
N TYR A 20 -12.31 -11.13 -4.12
CA TYR A 20 -12.04 -9.80 -4.64
C TYR A 20 -12.51 -8.73 -3.66
N GLY A 21 -11.60 -7.87 -3.23
CA GLY A 21 -11.87 -6.67 -2.45
C GLY A 21 -11.74 -5.44 -3.33
N PRO A 22 -12.83 -4.75 -3.70
CA PRO A 22 -12.79 -3.52 -4.50
C PRO A 22 -12.23 -2.35 -3.69
N ILE A 23 -11.79 -1.29 -4.39
CA ILE A 23 -11.25 -0.08 -3.76
C ILE A 23 -12.32 0.70 -3.00
N ASP A 24 -13.51 0.77 -3.55
CA ASP A 24 -14.64 1.50 -2.95
C ASP A 24 -15.25 0.79 -1.72
N GLY A 25 -14.71 -0.38 -1.35
CA GLY A 25 -15.23 -1.19 -0.25
C GLY A 25 -16.58 -1.83 -0.55
N SER A 26 -17.17 -1.54 -1.69
CA SER A 26 -18.49 -2.00 -2.08
C SER A 26 -18.44 -2.63 -3.47
N PRO A 27 -18.41 -3.97 -3.56
CA PRO A 27 -18.65 -4.62 -4.84
C PRO A 27 -20.06 -4.33 -5.36
N THR A 28 -20.97 -3.99 -4.47
CA THR A 28 -22.37 -3.73 -4.75
C THR A 28 -23.08 -3.01 -3.59
N SER A 29 -22.41 -2.12 -2.87
CA SER A 29 -22.91 -1.50 -1.65
C SER A 29 -23.27 -2.50 -0.52
N TYR A 30 -22.65 -3.67 -0.48
CA TYR A 30 -22.73 -4.53 0.70
C TYR A 30 -21.92 -3.87 1.82
N ASP A 31 -22.61 -3.10 2.62
CA ASP A 31 -22.02 -2.63 3.85
C ASP A 31 -21.96 -3.78 4.88
N SER A 32 -21.36 -3.51 6.01
CA SER A 32 -21.26 -4.50 7.08
C SER A 32 -22.64 -4.96 7.58
N SER A 33 -23.71 -4.20 7.32
CA SER A 33 -25.08 -4.54 7.70
C SER A 33 -25.66 -5.61 6.78
N ASP A 34 -25.38 -5.55 5.49
CA ASP A 34 -25.82 -6.59 4.53
C ASP A 34 -25.15 -7.93 4.81
N ILE A 35 -23.86 -7.93 5.12
CA ILE A 35 -23.15 -9.14 5.52
C ILE A 35 -23.70 -9.67 6.84
N ALA A 36 -23.97 -8.81 7.82
CA ALA A 36 -24.57 -9.20 9.11
C ALA A 36 -25.99 -9.74 8.90
N PHE A 37 -26.75 -9.17 7.99
CA PHE A 37 -28.09 -9.65 7.63
C PHE A 37 -28.05 -11.04 6.97
N LEU A 38 -27.15 -11.27 6.03
CA LEU A 38 -26.95 -12.58 5.42
C LEU A 38 -26.51 -13.63 6.45
N HIS A 39 -25.62 -13.26 7.38
CA HIS A 39 -25.26 -14.13 8.50
C HIS A 39 -26.45 -14.43 9.43
N ALA A 40 -27.28 -13.45 9.71
CA ALA A 40 -28.50 -13.61 10.55
C ALA A 40 -29.51 -14.55 9.88
N LEU A 41 -29.56 -14.56 8.55
CA LEU A 41 -30.37 -15.53 7.78
C LEU A 41 -29.75 -16.93 7.70
N GLY A 42 -28.61 -17.18 8.33
CA GLY A 42 -27.95 -18.46 8.35
C GLY A 42 -27.02 -18.74 7.15
N TYR A 43 -26.86 -17.78 6.26
CA TYR A 43 -25.88 -17.86 5.17
C TYR A 43 -24.47 -17.63 5.74
N ARG A 44 -23.92 -18.64 6.34
CA ARG A 44 -22.53 -18.66 6.82
C ARG A 44 -21.61 -19.36 5.83
N ASP A 45 -22.09 -19.58 4.62
CA ASP A 45 -21.35 -20.33 3.64
C ASP A 45 -20.29 -19.42 3.00
N GLU A 46 -19.05 -19.80 3.18
CA GLU A 46 -17.88 -19.19 2.51
C GLU A 46 -18.08 -19.14 0.99
N ASN A 47 -18.86 -20.07 0.42
CA ASN A 47 -19.18 -20.10 -1.00
C ASN A 47 -20.04 -18.90 -1.42
N LEU A 48 -20.97 -18.43 -0.60
CA LEU A 48 -21.80 -17.27 -0.95
C LEU A 48 -20.96 -16.01 -1.00
N LEU A 49 -20.12 -15.78 0.01
CA LEU A 49 -19.21 -14.64 0.04
C LEU A 49 -18.23 -14.69 -1.15
N HIS A 50 -17.74 -15.88 -1.48
CA HIS A 50 -16.87 -16.07 -2.65
C HIS A 50 -17.60 -15.73 -3.96
N ILE A 51 -18.83 -16.20 -4.14
CA ILE A 51 -19.64 -15.92 -5.35
C ILE A 51 -19.90 -14.41 -5.48
N ILE A 52 -20.25 -13.74 -4.40
CA ILE A 52 -20.51 -12.28 -4.37
C ILE A 52 -19.23 -11.53 -4.73
N THR A 53 -18.11 -11.89 -4.11
CA THR A 53 -16.81 -11.25 -4.40
C THR A 53 -16.31 -11.52 -5.81
N GLU A 54 -16.52 -12.72 -6.32
CA GLU A 54 -16.18 -13.07 -7.70
C GLU A 54 -17.02 -12.28 -8.69
N LEU A 55 -18.31 -12.14 -8.42
CA LEU A 55 -19.22 -11.33 -9.25
C LEU A 55 -18.81 -9.86 -9.24
N GLY A 56 -18.47 -9.33 -8.07
CA GLY A 56 -17.94 -7.98 -7.94
C GLY A 56 -16.65 -7.77 -8.74
N TYR A 57 -15.72 -8.71 -8.67
CA TYR A 57 -14.49 -8.69 -9.48
C TYR A 57 -14.81 -8.65 -10.97
N LYS A 58 -15.71 -9.51 -11.47
CA LYS A 58 -16.11 -9.54 -12.89
C LYS A 58 -16.75 -8.22 -13.33
N ILE A 59 -17.60 -7.64 -12.51
CA ILE A 59 -18.24 -6.36 -12.81
C ILE A 59 -17.19 -5.26 -12.90
N HIS A 60 -16.32 -5.13 -11.91
CA HIS A 60 -15.26 -4.10 -11.90
C HIS A 60 -14.22 -4.32 -12.98
N HIS A 61 -13.80 -5.56 -13.20
CA HIS A 61 -12.85 -5.91 -14.25
C HIS A 61 -13.38 -5.61 -15.64
N ASN A 62 -14.64 -5.92 -15.89
CA ASN A 62 -15.29 -5.63 -17.18
C ASN A 62 -15.58 -4.14 -17.39
N LYS A 63 -15.60 -3.37 -16.33
CA LYS A 63 -15.76 -1.91 -16.36
C LYS A 63 -14.45 -1.13 -16.49
N ASN A 64 -13.37 -1.77 -16.89
CA ASN A 64 -12.07 -1.10 -17.07
C ASN A 64 -12.09 0.13 -17.99
N SER A 65 -13.01 0.18 -18.92
CA SER A 65 -13.26 1.33 -19.77
C SER A 65 -14.06 2.44 -19.10
N PHE A 66 -14.57 2.22 -17.88
CA PHE A 66 -15.48 3.11 -17.16
C PHE A 66 -14.86 3.86 -15.99
N VAL A 67 -13.57 3.90 -15.92
CA VAL A 67 -12.85 4.81 -15.02
C VAL A 67 -13.33 6.27 -15.22
N GLU A 68 -13.96 6.52 -16.34
CA GLU A 68 -14.49 7.83 -16.71
C GLU A 68 -15.79 8.21 -15.99
N GLU A 69 -16.60 7.28 -15.50
CA GLU A 69 -17.94 7.68 -15.08
C GLU A 69 -18.26 7.63 -13.60
N ARG A 70 -17.79 6.71 -12.78
CA ARG A 70 -18.15 6.62 -11.34
C ARG A 70 -17.44 5.49 -10.56
N GLY A 71 -16.35 4.98 -10.97
CA GLY A 71 -15.66 3.94 -10.23
C GLY A 71 -14.59 4.54 -9.33
N ASP A 72 -14.68 4.32 -8.03
CA ASP A 72 -13.55 4.56 -7.17
C ASP A 72 -12.40 3.67 -7.63
N HIS A 73 -11.27 4.29 -7.84
CA HIS A 73 -10.07 3.60 -8.28
C HIS A 73 -8.85 4.22 -7.62
N ALA A 74 -7.80 3.44 -7.56
CA ALA A 74 -6.48 3.88 -7.16
C ALA A 74 -5.49 3.66 -8.32
N TYR A 75 -4.22 3.84 -8.05
CA TYR A 75 -3.17 3.67 -9.03
C TYR A 75 -2.09 2.73 -8.52
N HIS A 76 -1.58 1.89 -9.41
CA HIS A 76 -0.27 1.30 -9.25
C HIS A 76 0.75 2.15 -9.99
N PHE A 77 1.79 2.56 -9.32
CA PHE A 77 2.82 3.41 -9.90
C PHE A 77 4.21 3.01 -9.41
N ASP A 78 5.20 3.35 -10.19
CA ASP A 78 6.60 3.26 -9.79
C ASP A 78 6.93 4.47 -8.91
N ALA A 79 7.15 4.24 -7.62
CA ALA A 79 7.37 5.29 -6.63
C ALA A 79 8.59 6.18 -6.98
N HIS A 80 9.64 5.59 -7.57
CA HIS A 80 10.82 6.34 -7.99
C HIS A 80 10.49 7.34 -9.10
N LYS A 81 9.72 6.90 -10.11
CA LYS A 81 9.29 7.79 -11.22
C LYS A 81 8.34 8.89 -10.73
N VAL A 82 7.47 8.57 -9.78
CA VAL A 82 6.57 9.56 -9.16
C VAL A 82 7.37 10.58 -8.36
N GLY A 83 8.37 10.15 -7.58
CA GLY A 83 9.28 11.06 -6.88
C GLY A 83 10.03 12.00 -7.83
N GLN A 84 10.54 11.47 -8.94
CA GLN A 84 11.18 12.29 -9.98
C GLN A 84 10.20 13.29 -10.61
N TYR A 85 8.96 12.88 -10.84
CA TYR A 85 7.91 13.76 -11.35
C TYR A 85 7.60 14.89 -10.36
N PHE A 86 7.41 14.58 -9.07
CA PHE A 86 7.18 15.62 -8.06
C PHE A 86 8.36 16.57 -7.93
N LYS A 87 9.58 16.09 -7.95
CA LYS A 87 10.78 16.95 -7.96
C LYS A 87 10.76 17.95 -9.14
N LYS A 88 10.18 17.55 -10.28
CA LYS A 88 10.10 18.41 -11.48
C LYS A 88 8.97 19.44 -11.39
N VAL A 89 7.81 19.09 -10.80
CA VAL A 89 6.61 19.96 -10.81
C VAL A 89 6.45 20.81 -9.56
N CYS A 90 7.11 20.45 -8.46
CA CYS A 90 7.11 21.22 -7.22
C CYS A 90 8.27 22.22 -7.21
N ASP A 91 8.23 23.19 -8.11
CA ASP A 91 9.29 24.19 -8.33
C ASP A 91 9.40 25.24 -7.21
N THR A 92 8.35 25.36 -6.38
CA THR A 92 8.33 26.22 -5.19
C THR A 92 8.95 25.57 -3.96
N VAL A 93 9.29 24.27 -4.02
CA VAL A 93 9.88 23.52 -2.93
C VAL A 93 11.40 23.48 -3.05
N THR A 94 12.11 23.92 -2.02
CA THR A 94 13.56 23.77 -1.95
C THR A 94 13.90 22.30 -1.68
N HIS A 95 14.56 21.65 -2.63
CA HIS A 95 15.07 20.30 -2.48
C HIS A 95 16.55 20.33 -2.12
N ILE A 96 16.90 19.76 -0.96
CA ILE A 96 18.28 19.63 -0.47
C ILE A 96 18.64 18.15 -0.51
N ASP A 97 19.59 17.80 -1.37
CA ASP A 97 20.10 16.41 -1.51
C ASP A 97 21.25 16.20 -0.52
N SER A 98 20.91 15.89 0.73
CA SER A 98 21.88 15.70 1.82
C SER A 98 21.29 14.82 2.91
N GLU A 99 22.13 14.11 3.64
CA GLU A 99 21.74 13.35 4.82
C GLU A 99 21.62 14.28 6.04
N VAL A 100 20.81 13.89 7.01
CA VAL A 100 20.70 14.56 8.30
C VAL A 100 21.68 13.91 9.26
N ASP A 101 22.72 14.64 9.65
CA ASP A 101 23.73 14.19 10.61
C ASP A 101 23.30 14.40 12.06
N GLU A 102 22.58 15.50 12.33
CA GLU A 102 22.18 15.85 13.69
C GLU A 102 20.80 16.51 13.69
N VAL A 103 19.98 16.12 14.65
CA VAL A 103 18.72 16.79 14.97
C VAL A 103 18.93 17.69 16.18
N MET A 104 18.83 18.99 15.98
CA MET A 104 19.07 19.98 17.01
C MET A 104 17.79 20.23 17.81
N LEU A 105 17.88 20.06 19.13
CA LEU A 105 16.74 20.23 20.04
C LEU A 105 16.93 21.47 20.89
N ASP A 106 15.83 22.15 21.19
CA ASP A 106 15.78 23.15 22.25
C ASP A 106 15.95 22.46 23.62
N SER A 107 16.88 22.90 24.41
CA SER A 107 17.26 22.26 25.67
C SER A 107 16.18 22.36 26.77
N MET A 108 15.25 23.30 26.68
CA MET A 108 14.18 23.49 27.66
C MET A 108 12.89 22.78 27.28
N THR A 109 12.55 22.79 25.99
CA THR A 109 11.28 22.25 25.49
C THR A 109 11.43 20.89 24.88
N GLY A 110 12.61 20.51 24.44
CA GLY A 110 12.87 19.27 23.69
C GLY A 110 12.34 19.29 22.24
N TYR A 111 11.87 20.44 21.75
CA TYR A 111 11.40 20.56 20.38
C TYR A 111 12.55 20.64 19.39
N ILE A 112 12.34 20.13 18.19
CA ILE A 112 13.30 20.26 17.09
C ILE A 112 13.33 21.71 16.65
N THR A 113 14.52 22.30 16.61
CA THR A 113 14.75 23.68 16.15
C THR A 113 15.40 23.74 14.79
N ALA A 114 16.27 22.78 14.49
CA ALA A 114 16.99 22.73 13.23
C ALA A 114 17.53 21.32 12.95
N LEU A 115 17.94 21.10 11.71
CA LEU A 115 18.63 19.89 11.24
C LEU A 115 20.01 20.29 10.74
N ARG A 116 21.06 19.64 11.23
CA ARG A 116 22.40 19.73 10.66
C ARG A 116 22.54 18.69 9.57
N LEU A 117 22.95 19.11 8.40
CA LEU A 117 23.11 18.26 7.21
C LEU A 117 24.58 17.85 7.04
N SER A 118 24.80 16.73 6.36
CA SER A 118 26.14 16.20 6.05
C SER A 118 27.02 17.14 5.22
N ASN A 119 26.40 18.06 4.49
CA ASN A 119 27.12 19.11 3.76
C ASN A 119 27.55 20.31 4.66
N GLY A 120 27.28 20.25 5.96
CA GLY A 120 27.60 21.28 6.95
C GLY A 120 26.54 22.37 7.11
N ASN A 121 25.51 22.41 6.30
CA ASN A 121 24.42 23.38 6.43
C ASN A 121 23.53 23.05 7.62
N VAL A 122 22.85 24.08 8.12
CA VAL A 122 21.84 23.96 9.18
C VAL A 122 20.52 24.51 8.65
N GLU A 123 19.51 23.68 8.63
CA GLU A 123 18.17 24.04 8.17
C GLU A 123 17.20 24.12 9.36
N SER A 124 16.59 25.27 9.55
CA SER A 124 15.60 25.52 10.59
C SER A 124 14.18 25.50 10.04
N GLY A 125 13.19 25.25 10.91
CA GLY A 125 11.79 25.25 10.52
C GLY A 125 10.87 25.36 11.73
N ASP A 126 9.63 25.73 11.47
CA ASP A 126 8.57 25.78 12.47
C ASP A 126 7.89 24.42 12.67
N MET A 127 8.00 23.54 11.68
CA MET A 127 7.43 22.19 11.68
C MET A 127 8.35 21.22 10.93
N PHE A 128 8.46 20.01 11.44
CA PHE A 128 9.29 18.95 10.85
C PHE A 128 8.45 17.69 10.62
N ILE A 129 8.60 17.06 9.44
CA ILE A 129 7.93 15.82 9.09
C ILE A 129 8.99 14.74 8.89
N ASP A 130 8.94 13.69 9.73
CA ASP A 130 9.86 12.56 9.62
C ASP A 130 9.34 11.54 8.58
N ALA A 131 9.90 11.58 7.39
CA ALA A 131 9.64 10.62 6.32
C ALA A 131 10.81 9.63 6.12
N SER A 132 11.69 9.46 7.10
CA SER A 132 12.89 8.61 7.04
C SER A 132 12.60 7.10 7.19
N GLY A 133 11.33 6.70 7.26
CA GLY A 133 10.91 5.31 7.36
C GLY A 133 11.41 4.62 8.63
N PHE A 134 11.96 3.42 8.52
CA PHE A 134 12.48 2.67 9.67
C PHE A 134 13.68 3.32 10.36
N ASN A 135 14.33 4.26 9.73
CA ASN A 135 15.42 5.01 10.35
C ASN A 135 14.94 5.92 11.48
N GLN A 136 13.71 6.44 11.39
CA GLN A 136 13.09 7.28 12.43
C GLN A 136 14.01 8.41 12.89
N VAL A 137 14.63 9.12 11.96
CA VAL A 137 15.70 10.08 12.24
C VAL A 137 15.27 11.16 13.24
N LEU A 138 14.12 11.77 13.01
CA LEU A 138 13.59 12.82 13.88
C LEU A 138 12.89 12.22 15.11
N MET A 139 12.12 11.17 14.93
CA MET A 139 11.36 10.52 16.00
C MET A 139 12.27 9.99 17.11
N LYS A 140 13.41 9.39 16.77
CA LYS A 140 14.40 8.93 17.77
C LYS A 140 14.99 10.09 18.55
N ALA A 141 15.26 11.21 17.89
CA ALA A 141 15.84 12.38 18.53
C ALA A 141 14.92 12.98 19.61
N VAL A 142 13.60 12.98 19.39
CA VAL A 142 12.60 13.44 20.37
C VAL A 142 12.16 12.37 21.36
N GLY A 143 12.86 11.23 21.45
CA GLY A 143 12.56 10.15 22.39
C GLY A 143 11.42 9.23 21.97
N GLY A 144 11.07 9.22 20.69
CA GLY A 144 10.08 8.28 20.15
C GLY A 144 10.54 6.83 20.25
N HIS A 145 9.62 5.92 20.54
CA HIS A 145 9.91 4.50 20.69
C HIS A 145 9.15 3.66 19.67
N TRP A 146 9.81 2.61 19.20
CA TRP A 146 9.16 1.59 18.38
C TRP A 146 8.25 0.72 19.23
N LEU A 147 6.96 0.71 18.91
CA LEU A 147 6.00 -0.21 19.54
C LEU A 147 5.95 -1.52 18.74
N SER A 148 6.32 -2.62 19.37
CA SER A 148 6.31 -3.94 18.74
C SER A 148 4.92 -4.57 18.82
N TYR A 149 4.36 -4.94 17.67
CA TYR A 149 3.12 -5.69 17.54
C TYR A 149 3.34 -7.17 17.20
N LYS A 150 4.52 -7.71 17.45
CA LYS A 150 4.89 -9.08 17.03
C LYS A 150 3.97 -10.18 17.60
N ASN A 151 3.28 -9.91 18.71
CA ASN A 151 2.34 -10.87 19.29
C ASN A 151 0.99 -10.90 18.55
N ASN A 152 0.69 -9.87 17.77
CA ASN A 152 -0.53 -9.71 16.98
C ASN A 152 -0.24 -9.85 15.47
N LEU A 153 0.96 -9.48 15.04
CA LEU A 153 1.40 -9.50 13.64
C LEU A 153 2.57 -10.48 13.51
N PRO A 154 2.31 -11.72 13.08
CA PRO A 154 3.33 -12.77 13.05
C PRO A 154 4.41 -12.57 11.99
N VAL A 155 4.16 -11.75 10.97
CA VAL A 155 5.10 -11.45 9.88
C VAL A 155 5.85 -10.16 10.18
N ASN A 156 7.18 -10.18 10.04
CA ASN A 156 8.04 -9.05 10.37
C ASN A 156 9.14 -8.77 9.34
N SER A 157 9.18 -9.52 8.27
CA SER A 157 10.17 -9.41 7.21
C SER A 157 9.54 -9.64 5.86
N ALA A 158 10.05 -8.97 4.84
CA ALA A 158 9.62 -9.15 3.47
C ALA A 158 10.81 -9.17 2.53
N LEU A 159 10.72 -9.99 1.50
CA LEU A 159 11.69 -10.04 0.40
C LEU A 159 11.03 -9.43 -0.85
N PRO A 160 11.33 -8.18 -1.22
CA PRO A 160 10.82 -7.59 -2.45
C PRO A 160 11.62 -8.06 -3.66
N PHE A 161 10.94 -8.23 -4.80
CA PHE A 161 11.57 -8.55 -6.07
C PHE A 161 10.72 -8.05 -7.24
N LEU A 162 11.28 -8.08 -8.43
CA LEU A 162 10.64 -7.58 -9.64
C LEU A 162 10.52 -8.72 -10.64
N LEU A 163 9.35 -8.85 -11.27
CA LEU A 163 9.11 -9.81 -12.34
C LEU A 163 8.72 -9.08 -13.63
N PRO A 164 9.34 -9.41 -14.76
CA PRO A 164 8.86 -8.96 -16.05
C PRO A 164 7.50 -9.60 -16.35
N TYR A 165 6.81 -9.09 -17.36
CA TYR A 165 5.66 -9.78 -17.96
C TYR A 165 6.14 -10.78 -18.99
N ASP A 166 5.38 -11.85 -19.13
CA ASP A 166 5.52 -12.76 -20.26
C ASP A 166 5.02 -12.08 -21.56
N GLU A 167 5.49 -12.58 -22.68
CA GLU A 167 5.02 -12.14 -24.01
C GLU A 167 3.50 -12.38 -24.09
N ASP A 168 2.71 -11.41 -24.46
CA ASP A 168 1.23 -11.45 -24.51
C ASP A 168 0.48 -11.48 -23.15
N GLU A 169 1.17 -11.33 -22.02
CA GLU A 169 0.49 -11.27 -20.73
C GLU A 169 -0.33 -9.99 -20.57
N LYS A 170 -1.60 -10.15 -20.23
CA LYS A 170 -2.49 -9.01 -19.96
C LYS A 170 -2.29 -8.46 -18.54
N ILE A 171 -2.13 -7.16 -18.44
CA ILE A 171 -2.03 -6.46 -17.15
C ILE A 171 -3.43 -6.38 -16.53
N GLU A 172 -3.66 -7.14 -15.46
CA GLU A 172 -4.89 -7.03 -14.68
C GLU A 172 -4.85 -5.75 -13.82
N PRO A 173 -5.97 -5.01 -13.67
CA PRO A 173 -6.02 -3.77 -12.89
C PRO A 173 -6.22 -4.03 -11.39
N VAL A 174 -5.57 -5.02 -10.83
CA VAL A 174 -5.69 -5.42 -9.42
C VAL A 174 -4.33 -5.73 -8.82
N THR A 175 -4.20 -5.56 -7.51
CA THR A 175 -3.10 -6.15 -6.76
C THR A 175 -3.45 -7.61 -6.49
N ASN A 176 -2.57 -8.56 -6.79
CA ASN A 176 -2.73 -9.92 -6.35
C ASN A 176 -2.08 -10.10 -4.96
N ALA A 177 -2.82 -10.71 -4.04
CA ALA A 177 -2.36 -11.18 -2.74
C ALA A 177 -2.46 -12.70 -2.71
N TRP A 178 -1.36 -13.38 -2.91
CA TRP A 178 -1.32 -14.84 -3.13
C TRP A 178 -0.86 -15.55 -1.87
N ALA A 179 -1.75 -16.34 -1.29
CA ALA A 179 -1.40 -17.16 -0.13
C ALA A 179 -0.34 -18.20 -0.48
N GLN A 180 0.59 -18.38 0.41
CA GLN A 180 1.67 -19.35 0.34
C GLN A 180 1.68 -20.21 1.60
N ARG A 181 2.42 -21.30 1.58
CA ARG A 181 2.48 -22.22 2.73
C ARG A 181 2.87 -21.55 4.06
N ASN A 182 3.78 -20.58 4.01
CA ASN A 182 4.35 -19.97 5.21
C ASN A 182 4.23 -18.44 5.23
N GLY A 183 3.38 -17.88 4.37
CA GLY A 183 3.22 -16.43 4.23
C GLY A 183 2.38 -16.11 3.01
N TRP A 184 2.65 -15.01 2.36
CA TRP A 184 1.93 -14.61 1.13
C TRP A 184 2.80 -13.74 0.23
N CYS A 185 2.47 -13.74 -1.06
CA CYS A 185 3.11 -12.88 -2.05
C CYS A 185 2.15 -11.78 -2.50
N TRP A 186 2.65 -10.55 -2.55
CA TRP A 186 1.97 -9.51 -3.31
C TRP A 186 2.52 -9.43 -4.74
N GLN A 187 1.65 -9.04 -5.67
CA GLN A 187 2.02 -8.71 -7.04
C GLN A 187 1.29 -7.42 -7.44
N ILE A 188 2.05 -6.40 -7.68
CA ILE A 188 1.58 -5.06 -8.02
C ILE A 188 1.95 -4.79 -9.49
N PRO A 189 0.98 -4.81 -10.41
CA PRO A 189 1.24 -4.62 -11.82
C PRO A 189 1.50 -3.13 -12.11
N THR A 190 2.63 -2.83 -12.68
CA THR A 190 2.92 -1.54 -13.31
C THR A 190 2.99 -1.70 -14.83
N LEU A 191 3.31 -0.66 -15.58
CA LEU A 191 3.27 -0.72 -17.05
C LEU A 191 4.26 -1.75 -17.63
N ASN A 192 5.44 -1.88 -17.04
CA ASN A 192 6.55 -2.64 -17.64
C ASN A 192 6.95 -3.88 -16.84
N ARG A 193 6.43 -4.03 -15.62
CA ARG A 193 6.84 -5.09 -14.70
C ARG A 193 5.86 -5.22 -13.55
N ARG A 194 5.93 -6.32 -12.84
CA ARG A 194 5.28 -6.49 -11.54
C ARG A 194 6.26 -6.21 -10.42
N GLY A 195 5.86 -5.36 -9.48
CA GLY A 195 6.50 -5.28 -8.18
C GLY A 195 5.96 -6.38 -7.28
N CYS A 196 6.79 -7.29 -6.85
CA CYS A 196 6.41 -8.44 -6.07
C CYS A 196 7.13 -8.44 -4.73
N GLY A 197 6.64 -9.25 -3.81
CA GLY A 197 7.38 -9.60 -2.62
C GLY A 197 6.70 -10.72 -1.85
N TYR A 198 7.49 -11.38 -1.03
CA TYR A 198 7.07 -12.44 -0.13
C TYR A 198 7.20 -11.97 1.31
N VAL A 199 6.16 -12.23 2.12
CA VAL A 199 6.11 -11.91 3.55
C VAL A 199 6.03 -13.18 4.36
#